data_f4e44a86bc238ccc4a230961dadedc5e
#
_entry.id   f4e44a86bc238ccc4a230961dadedc5e
#
_cell.length_a   1.000
_cell.length_b   1.000
_cell.length_c   1.000
_cell.angle_alpha   90.00
_cell.angle_beta   90.00
_cell.angle_gamma   90.00
#
_symmetry.space_group_name_H-M   'P 1'
#
loop_
_entity.id
_entity.type
_entity.pdbx_description
1 polymer ?
#
loop_
_entity_poly.entity_id
_entity_poly.type
_entity_poly.pdbx_seq_one_letter_code
_entity_poly.pdbx_strand_id
1 'polypeptide(L)'
;MTSQTMVASLEAYFQIYRKNVIGANQKFLTPYGLQTIVYADWTASGRQYQPIEDILTNDIAPFVGNTHTETTITGSAMTLAYHRAKSIIKAYVGADESDVLISSNSGMTGVVNKFQRILGLKVHERHQHLVQLAENQRPIVFISHMEHHSNQTSWLETLVDVEVIAPTADGLVDLDNLEAMLQRYAQRETKIAAVTSCSNVTGLFTPYHEIAEIMHRHSGLCFVDFACSAPYIDINIRPANPLQHLDAIFFSPHKFLGGPGSTGILIFDAKLYKNRIPDNPGGGTVDWTNPWGGHKYIEEIEAREDGGTPAFLQTMRVALCMQLKAQMGVANILQREHELLDLIWDRLENISNLHILAHGHRNRLGVISFYIDGLHYNLGVRILNDRFGIQVRGGCSCAGTYGHYLLEVSREHSNSITNKINFGDLSEKPGWIRMSIHPVMTDAEVRHIMDAITELAANHETWGRDYLYNVHTNEFQHRENQHLEEELVEEWYSKLNQRGLI
;
A
#
# COMPACT_ATOMS: atom_id res chain seq x y z
N MET A 1 -32.88 -27.10 29.74
CA MET A 1 -32.88 -25.88 28.95
C MET A 1 -31.41 -25.54 28.68
N THR A 2 -30.88 -26.00 27.57
CA THR A 2 -29.53 -25.75 27.14
C THR A 2 -29.48 -24.32 26.59
N SER A 3 -28.81 -23.43 27.28
CA SER A 3 -28.47 -22.11 26.84
C SER A 3 -27.64 -22.24 25.55
N GLN A 4 -28.23 -22.05 24.38
CA GLN A 4 -27.52 -21.75 23.17
C GLN A 4 -26.88 -20.36 23.37
N THR A 5 -25.60 -20.34 23.68
CA THR A 5 -24.77 -19.12 23.54
C THR A 5 -24.90 -18.69 22.08
N MET A 6 -25.68 -17.65 21.82
CA MET A 6 -25.67 -16.99 20.48
C MET A 6 -24.23 -16.61 20.18
N VAL A 7 -23.64 -17.24 19.19
CA VAL A 7 -22.37 -16.78 18.63
C VAL A 7 -22.64 -15.38 18.11
N ALA A 8 -22.00 -14.38 18.69
CA ALA A 8 -22.13 -12.99 18.24
C ALA A 8 -21.68 -12.92 16.76
N SER A 9 -22.44 -12.22 15.91
CA SER A 9 -22.06 -12.03 14.51
C SER A 9 -20.71 -11.34 14.42
N LEU A 10 -19.96 -11.56 13.34
CA LEU A 10 -18.67 -10.87 13.14
C LEU A 10 -18.88 -9.35 13.05
N GLU A 11 -19.98 -8.86 12.52
CA GLU A 11 -20.32 -7.44 12.59
C GLU A 11 -20.34 -6.95 14.05
N ALA A 12 -21.02 -7.65 14.95
CA ALA A 12 -21.04 -7.30 16.38
C ALA A 12 -19.65 -7.39 17.02
N TYR A 13 -18.84 -8.37 16.64
CA TYR A 13 -17.44 -8.48 17.07
C TYR A 13 -16.62 -7.24 16.66
N PHE A 14 -16.74 -6.79 15.41
CA PHE A 14 -15.99 -5.65 14.92
C PHE A 14 -16.53 -4.29 15.39
N GLN A 15 -17.73 -4.21 15.97
CA GLN A 15 -18.28 -2.96 16.52
C GLN A 15 -17.40 -2.35 17.62
N ILE A 16 -16.71 -3.17 18.43
CA ILE A 16 -15.79 -2.68 19.47
C ILE A 16 -14.61 -1.91 18.86
N TYR A 17 -14.18 -2.29 17.66
CA TYR A 17 -13.13 -1.59 16.91
C TYR A 17 -13.71 -0.39 16.17
N ARG A 18 -14.85 -0.55 15.49
CA ARG A 18 -15.46 0.52 14.71
C ARG A 18 -15.71 1.80 15.49
N LYS A 19 -16.24 1.70 16.71
CA LYS A 19 -16.55 2.88 17.56
C LYS A 19 -15.34 3.77 17.86
N ASN A 20 -14.14 3.23 17.73
CA ASN A 20 -12.87 3.90 17.97
C ASN A 20 -12.18 4.41 16.68
N VAL A 21 -12.78 4.20 15.51
CA VAL A 21 -12.28 4.75 14.23
C VAL A 21 -12.54 6.25 14.23
N ILE A 22 -11.47 7.04 14.15
CA ILE A 22 -11.60 8.51 14.13
C ILE A 22 -12.26 8.93 12.82
N GLY A 23 -13.34 9.70 12.95
CA GLY A 23 -14.11 10.21 11.81
C GLY A 23 -15.08 9.19 11.19
N ALA A 24 -15.41 8.07 11.86
CA ALA A 24 -16.38 7.09 11.37
C ALA A 24 -17.77 7.66 11.08
N ASN A 25 -18.16 8.72 11.81
CA ASN A 25 -19.44 9.41 11.65
C ASN A 25 -19.24 10.89 11.28
N GLN A 26 -18.08 11.24 10.71
CA GLN A 26 -17.80 12.62 10.30
C GLN A 26 -18.73 13.04 9.19
N LYS A 27 -19.26 14.24 9.31
CA LYS A 27 -20.10 14.86 8.28
C LYS A 27 -19.33 15.97 7.58
N PHE A 28 -19.68 16.20 6.32
CA PHE A 28 -19.14 17.27 5.50
C PHE A 28 -20.22 17.84 4.58
N LEU A 29 -20.05 19.09 4.19
CA LEU A 29 -20.99 19.77 3.30
C LEU A 29 -20.66 19.44 1.83
N THR A 30 -21.70 19.25 1.02
CA THR A 30 -21.63 19.03 -0.42
C THR A 30 -22.64 19.91 -1.13
N PRO A 31 -22.62 20.03 -2.46
CA PRO A 31 -23.69 20.76 -3.20
C PRO A 31 -25.11 20.22 -2.96
N TYR A 32 -25.23 18.98 -2.50
CA TYR A 32 -26.50 18.32 -2.19
C TYR A 32 -26.83 18.30 -0.69
N GLY A 33 -26.11 19.09 0.11
CA GLY A 33 -26.32 19.19 1.54
C GLY A 33 -25.32 18.40 2.36
N LEU A 34 -25.65 18.17 3.63
CA LEU A 34 -24.77 17.55 4.62
C LEU A 34 -24.76 16.04 4.44
N GLN A 35 -23.59 15.47 4.11
CA GLN A 35 -23.37 14.03 3.96
C GLN A 35 -22.53 13.47 5.11
N THR A 36 -22.72 12.18 5.42
CA THR A 36 -21.85 11.45 6.33
C THR A 36 -20.76 10.73 5.53
N ILE A 37 -19.51 10.80 5.97
CA ILE A 37 -18.42 10.04 5.31
C ILE A 37 -18.66 8.54 5.45
N VAL A 38 -18.79 7.86 4.29
CA VAL A 38 -18.72 6.40 4.17
C VAL A 38 -17.42 6.06 3.47
N TYR A 39 -16.41 5.65 4.26
CA TYR A 39 -15.06 5.47 3.76
C TYR A 39 -14.87 4.08 3.15
N ALA A 40 -14.68 4.03 1.84
CA ALA A 40 -14.52 2.82 1.03
C ALA A 40 -13.24 2.86 0.15
N ASP A 41 -12.16 3.52 0.64
CA ASP A 41 -10.85 3.56 -0.02
C ASP A 41 -9.72 3.03 0.91
N TRP A 42 -10.01 1.97 1.67
CA TRP A 42 -9.11 1.39 2.68
C TRP A 42 -7.78 0.90 2.11
N THR A 43 -7.75 0.43 0.88
CA THR A 43 -6.52 0.01 0.19
C THR A 43 -5.58 1.19 -0.11
N ALA A 44 -6.10 2.41 -0.17
CA ALA A 44 -5.27 3.61 -0.37
C ALA A 44 -4.64 4.08 0.93
N SER A 45 -5.41 4.13 2.02
CA SER A 45 -4.94 4.46 3.36
C SER A 45 -5.91 3.92 4.40
N GLY A 46 -5.42 3.48 5.55
CA GLY A 46 -6.25 3.20 6.71
C GLY A 46 -6.85 4.48 7.31
N ARG A 47 -7.61 4.30 8.39
CA ARG A 47 -8.14 5.41 9.21
C ARG A 47 -7.38 5.47 10.52
N GLN A 48 -7.30 6.65 11.14
CA GLN A 48 -6.75 6.77 12.49
C GLN A 48 -7.66 6.08 13.52
N TYR A 49 -7.07 5.64 14.61
CA TYR A 49 -7.72 4.84 15.65
C TYR A 49 -7.46 5.42 17.03
N GLN A 50 -8.51 5.83 17.72
CA GLN A 50 -8.44 6.61 18.94
C GLN A 50 -7.51 6.01 20.01
N PRO A 51 -7.56 4.70 20.36
CA PRO A 51 -6.64 4.14 21.36
C PRO A 51 -5.16 4.24 20.99
N ILE A 52 -4.81 4.18 19.71
CA ILE A 52 -3.41 4.37 19.26
C ILE A 52 -3.01 5.83 19.43
N GLU A 53 -3.88 6.78 19.06
CA GLU A 53 -3.61 8.21 19.25
C GLU A 53 -3.48 8.56 20.73
N ASP A 54 -4.31 7.97 21.59
CA ASP A 54 -4.25 8.17 23.04
C ASP A 54 -2.93 7.68 23.63
N ILE A 55 -2.46 6.48 23.26
CA ILE A 55 -1.16 5.95 23.67
C ILE A 55 -0.03 6.86 23.21
N LEU A 56 -0.05 7.29 21.94
CA LEU A 56 1.02 8.15 21.38
C LEU A 56 1.03 9.52 22.07
N THR A 57 -0.12 10.10 22.36
CA THR A 57 -0.24 11.46 22.90
C THR A 57 -0.09 11.51 24.42
N ASN A 58 -0.69 10.56 25.15
CA ASN A 58 -0.79 10.62 26.60
C ASN A 58 0.30 9.80 27.31
N ASP A 59 0.74 8.67 26.72
CA ASP A 59 1.69 7.80 27.37
C ASP A 59 3.12 7.98 26.83
N ILE A 60 3.27 8.13 25.50
CA ILE A 60 4.60 8.23 24.85
C ILE A 60 5.07 9.68 24.77
N ALA A 61 4.24 10.63 24.33
CA ALA A 61 4.65 12.01 24.09
C ALA A 61 5.28 12.72 25.31
N PRO A 62 4.85 12.50 26.57
CA PRO A 62 5.50 13.09 27.74
C PRO A 62 6.96 12.71 27.91
N PHE A 63 7.40 11.59 27.33
CA PHE A 63 8.76 11.08 27.40
C PHE A 63 9.56 11.29 26.12
N VAL A 64 9.02 11.97 25.12
CA VAL A 64 9.70 12.15 23.84
C VAL A 64 10.98 12.97 24.02
N GLY A 65 12.10 12.36 23.69
CA GLY A 65 13.42 12.95 23.53
C GLY A 65 14.10 12.34 22.32
N ASN A 66 15.35 12.71 22.04
CA ASN A 66 16.09 12.10 20.95
C ASN A 66 16.49 10.65 21.31
N THR A 67 16.54 9.79 20.31
CA THR A 67 17.14 8.46 20.40
C THR A 67 18.68 8.56 20.44
N HIS A 68 19.41 7.45 20.50
CA HIS A 68 20.88 7.36 20.56
C HIS A 68 21.49 7.93 21.86
N THR A 69 20.75 7.94 22.97
CA THR A 69 21.24 8.26 24.29
C THR A 69 20.55 7.39 25.35
N GLU A 70 21.32 6.93 26.32
CA GLU A 70 20.83 6.05 27.40
C GLU A 70 21.04 6.66 28.78
N THR A 71 21.36 7.97 28.86
CA THR A 71 21.75 8.64 30.10
C THR A 71 20.61 9.42 30.77
N THR A 72 19.49 9.63 30.07
CA THR A 72 18.31 10.34 30.59
C THR A 72 17.06 9.50 30.35
N ILE A 73 16.03 9.68 31.19
CA ILE A 73 14.78 8.92 31.05
C ILE A 73 14.14 9.08 29.68
N THR A 74 14.16 10.28 29.10
CA THR A 74 13.58 10.56 27.78
C THR A 74 14.38 9.85 26.66
N GLY A 75 15.71 9.92 26.69
CA GLY A 75 16.56 9.23 25.71
C GLY A 75 16.46 7.71 25.81
N SER A 76 16.63 7.17 27.04
CA SER A 76 16.57 5.72 27.28
C SER A 76 15.20 5.15 26.91
N ALA A 77 14.10 5.81 27.32
CA ALA A 77 12.75 5.34 27.01
C ALA A 77 12.51 5.29 25.49
N MET A 78 12.90 6.34 24.75
CA MET A 78 12.69 6.38 23.29
C MET A 78 13.56 5.36 22.57
N THR A 79 14.82 5.19 22.96
CA THR A 79 15.72 4.17 22.39
C THR A 79 15.16 2.77 22.60
N LEU A 80 14.80 2.43 23.83
CA LEU A 80 14.23 1.12 24.17
C LEU A 80 12.89 0.86 23.45
N ALA A 81 12.00 1.86 23.41
CA ALA A 81 10.71 1.75 22.74
C ALA A 81 10.87 1.55 21.23
N TYR A 82 11.83 2.23 20.61
CA TYR A 82 12.14 2.06 19.18
C TYR A 82 12.65 0.65 18.89
N HIS A 83 13.61 0.13 19.64
CA HIS A 83 14.09 -1.24 19.50
C HIS A 83 12.98 -2.27 19.76
N ARG A 84 12.14 -2.02 20.78
CA ARG A 84 11.00 -2.89 21.07
C ARG A 84 9.99 -2.90 19.93
N ALA A 85 9.72 -1.76 19.31
CA ALA A 85 8.84 -1.67 18.14
C ALA A 85 9.38 -2.49 16.96
N LYS A 86 10.68 -2.39 16.65
CA LYS A 86 11.32 -3.23 15.62
C LYS A 86 11.18 -4.72 15.93
N SER A 87 11.42 -5.13 17.18
CA SER A 87 11.26 -6.54 17.61
C SER A 87 9.82 -7.04 17.46
N ILE A 88 8.83 -6.21 17.80
CA ILE A 88 7.42 -6.53 17.62
C ILE A 88 7.11 -6.73 16.13
N ILE A 89 7.53 -5.80 15.27
CA ILE A 89 7.28 -5.87 13.83
C ILE A 89 7.89 -7.14 13.23
N LYS A 90 9.17 -7.45 13.56
CA LYS A 90 9.84 -8.70 13.12
C LYS A 90 9.07 -9.94 13.55
N ALA A 91 8.63 -10.01 14.81
CA ALA A 91 7.88 -11.16 15.31
C ALA A 91 6.57 -11.40 14.56
N TYR A 92 5.86 -10.33 14.17
CA TYR A 92 4.59 -10.43 13.43
C TYR A 92 4.71 -10.87 11.98
N VAL A 93 5.91 -10.88 11.42
CA VAL A 93 6.15 -11.37 10.04
C VAL A 93 6.98 -12.65 10.01
N GLY A 94 7.25 -13.26 11.16
CA GLY A 94 8.05 -14.47 11.25
C GLY A 94 9.54 -14.26 10.95
N ALA A 95 10.03 -13.02 11.13
CA ALA A 95 11.46 -12.68 11.01
C ALA A 95 12.25 -13.12 12.23
N ASP A 96 13.53 -13.44 12.04
CA ASP A 96 14.45 -13.82 13.08
C ASP A 96 15.65 -12.82 13.21
N GLU A 97 16.67 -13.20 13.97
CA GLU A 97 17.86 -12.37 14.21
C GLU A 97 18.71 -12.16 12.94
N SER A 98 18.58 -13.04 11.94
CA SER A 98 19.28 -12.89 10.65
C SER A 98 18.62 -11.89 9.70
N ASP A 99 17.45 -11.36 10.06
CA ASP A 99 16.74 -10.38 9.25
C ASP A 99 17.00 -8.96 9.74
N VAL A 100 17.18 -8.05 8.80
CA VAL A 100 17.38 -6.62 9.03
C VAL A 100 16.07 -5.87 8.77
N LEU A 101 15.66 -5.03 9.73
CA LEU A 101 14.51 -4.14 9.56
C LEU A 101 14.98 -2.70 9.35
N ILE A 102 14.58 -2.10 8.23
CA ILE A 102 14.80 -0.68 7.92
C ILE A 102 13.45 0.03 7.76
N SER A 103 13.35 1.24 8.32
CA SER A 103 12.20 2.13 8.18
C SER A 103 12.53 3.34 7.30
N SER A 104 11.54 3.86 6.57
CA SER A 104 11.66 5.07 5.77
C SER A 104 10.35 5.83 5.67
N ASN A 105 10.40 7.18 5.75
CA ASN A 105 9.24 8.04 5.85
C ASN A 105 8.32 8.05 4.61
N SER A 106 8.80 7.63 3.44
CA SER A 106 8.04 7.65 2.18
C SER A 106 7.26 6.34 1.91
N GLY A 107 6.83 5.62 2.94
CA GLY A 107 6.11 4.36 2.78
C GLY A 107 6.95 3.30 2.05
N MET A 108 6.25 2.33 1.41
CA MET A 108 6.90 1.26 0.64
C MET A 108 7.79 1.83 -0.49
N THR A 109 7.36 2.87 -1.19
CA THR A 109 8.15 3.48 -2.27
C THR A 109 9.53 3.94 -1.77
N GLY A 110 9.60 4.56 -0.58
CA GLY A 110 10.86 4.99 0.01
C GLY A 110 11.78 3.83 0.34
N VAL A 111 11.24 2.77 0.95
CA VAL A 111 12.04 1.62 1.36
C VAL A 111 12.52 0.76 0.19
N VAL A 112 11.72 0.55 -0.86
CA VAL A 112 12.18 -0.20 -2.05
C VAL A 112 13.30 0.55 -2.79
N ASN A 113 13.18 1.87 -2.94
CA ASN A 113 14.25 2.68 -3.53
C ASN A 113 15.53 2.68 -2.68
N LYS A 114 15.41 2.71 -1.34
CA LYS A 114 16.54 2.56 -0.43
C LYS A 114 17.18 1.18 -0.58
N PHE A 115 16.36 0.11 -0.65
CA PHE A 115 16.85 -1.25 -0.82
C PHE A 115 17.60 -1.44 -2.14
N GLN A 116 17.10 -0.90 -3.24
CA GLN A 116 17.79 -0.91 -4.55
C GLN A 116 19.18 -0.26 -4.47
N ARG A 117 19.35 0.83 -3.69
CA ARG A 117 20.67 1.46 -3.45
C ARG A 117 21.56 0.59 -2.55
N ILE A 118 21.00 0.00 -1.49
CA ILE A 118 21.71 -0.95 -0.61
C ILE A 118 22.23 -2.13 -1.42
N LEU A 119 21.45 -2.65 -2.36
CA LEU A 119 21.87 -3.75 -3.26
C LEU A 119 22.86 -3.30 -4.35
N GLY A 120 23.18 -2.01 -4.44
CA GLY A 120 24.08 -1.48 -5.46
C GLY A 120 23.49 -1.44 -6.87
N LEU A 121 22.17 -1.53 -7.00
CA LEU A 121 21.48 -1.62 -8.28
C LEU A 121 21.08 -0.25 -8.85
N LYS A 122 21.15 0.81 -8.06
CA LYS A 122 20.71 2.15 -8.47
C LYS A 122 21.87 3.12 -8.56
N VAL A 123 22.04 3.71 -9.73
CA VAL A 123 23.03 4.75 -10.02
C VAL A 123 22.28 6.00 -10.49
N HIS A 124 22.82 7.18 -10.16
CA HIS A 124 22.25 8.44 -10.61
C HIS A 124 22.26 8.50 -12.15
N GLU A 125 21.17 8.95 -12.79
CA GLU A 125 20.99 8.99 -14.25
C GLU A 125 22.18 9.60 -14.99
N ARG A 126 22.79 10.67 -14.43
CA ARG A 126 23.98 11.33 -15.00
C ARG A 126 25.23 10.45 -15.08
N HIS A 127 25.29 9.38 -14.29
CA HIS A 127 26.43 8.47 -14.20
C HIS A 127 26.13 7.07 -14.73
N GLN A 128 24.91 6.81 -15.13
CA GLN A 128 24.50 5.49 -15.63
C GLN A 128 25.32 5.03 -16.84
N HIS A 129 25.67 5.96 -17.74
CA HIS A 129 26.51 5.68 -18.91
C HIS A 129 27.96 5.28 -18.56
N LEU A 130 28.43 5.52 -17.35
CA LEU A 130 29.76 5.14 -16.86
C LEU A 130 29.80 3.69 -16.34
N VAL A 131 28.64 3.09 -16.08
CA VAL A 131 28.55 1.71 -15.57
C VAL A 131 28.33 0.78 -16.74
N GLN A 132 29.33 -0.06 -17.02
CA GLN A 132 29.26 -1.11 -18.05
C GLN A 132 29.29 -2.46 -17.36
N LEU A 133 28.20 -3.22 -17.47
CA LEU A 133 28.09 -4.59 -16.98
C LEU A 133 28.09 -5.55 -18.16
N ALA A 134 28.85 -6.65 -18.05
CA ALA A 134 28.70 -7.74 -18.98
C ALA A 134 27.28 -8.34 -18.87
N GLU A 135 26.82 -9.00 -19.91
CA GLU A 135 25.45 -9.50 -19.97
C GLU A 135 25.11 -10.45 -18.79
N ASN A 136 26.02 -11.35 -18.43
CA ASN A 136 25.85 -12.26 -17.30
C ASN A 136 25.87 -11.57 -15.94
N GLN A 137 26.53 -10.40 -15.83
CA GLN A 137 26.65 -9.62 -14.60
C GLN A 137 25.49 -8.65 -14.42
N ARG A 138 24.73 -8.32 -15.48
CA ARG A 138 23.57 -7.47 -15.38
C ARG A 138 22.44 -8.26 -14.72
N PRO A 139 21.94 -7.82 -13.55
CA PRO A 139 20.85 -8.51 -12.88
C PRO A 139 19.58 -8.48 -13.73
N ILE A 140 18.73 -9.51 -13.57
CA ILE A 140 17.40 -9.59 -14.15
C ILE A 140 16.37 -9.59 -13.05
N VAL A 141 15.33 -8.76 -13.19
CA VAL A 141 14.21 -8.68 -12.26
C VAL A 141 12.93 -9.12 -12.97
N PHE A 142 12.26 -10.12 -12.41
CA PHE A 142 10.96 -10.59 -12.84
C PHE A 142 9.89 -9.95 -11.97
N ILE A 143 8.97 -9.23 -12.59
CA ILE A 143 7.82 -8.61 -11.90
C ILE A 143 6.53 -9.25 -12.40
N SER A 144 5.48 -9.26 -11.59
CA SER A 144 4.18 -9.70 -12.09
C SER A 144 3.52 -8.60 -12.94
N HIS A 145 2.55 -8.99 -13.77
CA HIS A 145 1.74 -8.04 -14.52
C HIS A 145 0.81 -7.19 -13.62
N MET A 146 0.67 -7.54 -12.32
CA MET A 146 -0.23 -6.90 -11.35
C MET A 146 0.45 -5.83 -10.49
N GLU A 147 1.71 -5.45 -10.77
CA GLU A 147 2.49 -4.59 -9.89
C GLU A 147 1.93 -3.17 -9.76
N HIS A 148 2.01 -2.64 -8.55
CA HIS A 148 1.91 -1.21 -8.31
C HIS A 148 3.12 -0.49 -8.91
N HIS A 149 2.94 0.77 -9.39
CA HIS A 149 4.05 1.56 -9.97
C HIS A 149 5.30 1.58 -9.08
N SER A 150 5.16 1.61 -7.75
CA SER A 150 6.32 1.60 -6.84
C SER A 150 7.19 0.36 -6.95
N ASN A 151 6.60 -0.80 -7.31
CA ASN A 151 7.33 -2.04 -7.51
C ASN A 151 7.60 -2.36 -8.99
N GLN A 152 7.20 -1.51 -9.90
CA GLN A 152 7.50 -1.61 -11.33
C GLN A 152 8.47 -0.51 -11.76
N THR A 153 8.05 0.77 -11.70
CA THR A 153 8.86 1.88 -12.23
C THR A 153 10.18 2.05 -11.48
N SER A 154 10.21 1.71 -10.18
CA SER A 154 11.46 1.80 -9.41
C SER A 154 12.55 0.86 -9.94
N TRP A 155 12.18 -0.33 -10.43
CA TRP A 155 13.12 -1.29 -11.03
C TRP A 155 13.56 -0.86 -12.42
N LEU A 156 12.65 -0.28 -13.22
CA LEU A 156 12.99 0.27 -14.55
C LEU A 156 14.06 1.36 -14.48
N GLU A 157 14.15 2.07 -13.36
CA GLU A 157 15.12 3.14 -13.10
C GLU A 157 16.36 2.65 -12.34
N THR A 158 16.79 1.40 -12.62
CA THR A 158 17.98 0.77 -12.04
C THR A 158 18.90 0.22 -13.15
N LEU A 159 19.99 -0.47 -12.77
CA LEU A 159 20.93 -1.12 -13.69
C LEU A 159 20.46 -2.49 -14.18
N VAL A 160 19.28 -2.93 -13.80
CA VAL A 160 18.77 -4.28 -14.10
C VAL A 160 18.00 -4.31 -15.42
N ASP A 161 17.87 -5.49 -16.02
CA ASP A 161 16.83 -5.75 -17.00
C ASP A 161 15.54 -6.13 -16.25
N VAL A 162 14.38 -5.73 -16.75
CA VAL A 162 13.07 -6.03 -16.14
C VAL A 162 12.22 -6.80 -17.13
N GLU A 163 11.71 -7.94 -16.69
CA GLU A 163 10.77 -8.77 -17.46
C GLU A 163 9.47 -8.94 -16.69
N VAL A 164 8.36 -8.93 -17.41
CA VAL A 164 7.04 -9.12 -16.83
C VAL A 164 6.61 -10.57 -16.97
N ILE A 165 6.31 -11.22 -15.87
CA ILE A 165 5.70 -12.56 -15.87
C ILE A 165 4.30 -12.43 -16.47
N ALA A 166 4.06 -13.15 -17.56
CA ALA A 166 2.78 -13.11 -18.26
C ALA A 166 1.63 -13.61 -17.39
N PRO A 167 0.39 -13.16 -17.64
CA PRO A 167 -0.78 -13.79 -17.04
C PRO A 167 -1.10 -15.13 -17.70
N THR A 168 -1.74 -16.01 -16.93
CA THR A 168 -2.46 -17.17 -17.45
C THR A 168 -3.70 -16.71 -18.26
N ALA A 169 -4.37 -17.64 -18.94
CA ALA A 169 -5.57 -17.33 -19.71
C ALA A 169 -6.72 -16.74 -18.86
N ASP A 170 -6.74 -17.03 -17.56
CA ASP A 170 -7.72 -16.50 -16.60
C ASP A 170 -7.19 -15.28 -15.80
N GLY A 171 -6.00 -14.75 -16.18
CA GLY A 171 -5.48 -13.48 -15.66
C GLY A 171 -4.68 -13.59 -14.36
N LEU A 172 -4.31 -14.78 -13.90
CA LEU A 172 -3.44 -15.00 -12.75
C LEU A 172 -1.97 -15.01 -13.18
N VAL A 173 -1.03 -15.01 -12.22
CA VAL A 173 0.40 -15.08 -12.50
C VAL A 173 0.76 -16.46 -13.04
N ASP A 174 1.40 -16.52 -14.20
CA ASP A 174 1.80 -17.76 -14.87
C ASP A 174 3.16 -18.25 -14.36
N LEU A 175 3.13 -19.30 -13.53
CA LEU A 175 4.36 -19.92 -12.98
C LEU A 175 5.17 -20.68 -14.02
N ASP A 176 4.53 -21.26 -15.05
CA ASP A 176 5.23 -21.93 -16.14
C ASP A 176 5.98 -20.92 -17.01
N ASN A 177 5.40 -19.74 -17.21
CA ASN A 177 6.08 -18.63 -17.88
C ASN A 177 7.31 -18.17 -17.08
N LEU A 178 7.21 -18.05 -15.75
CA LEU A 178 8.37 -17.70 -14.90
C LEU A 178 9.48 -18.76 -15.04
N GLU A 179 9.14 -20.06 -15.00
CA GLU A 179 10.10 -21.15 -15.16
C GLU A 179 10.82 -21.06 -16.52
N ALA A 180 10.08 -20.83 -17.62
CA ALA A 180 10.63 -20.66 -18.96
C ALA A 180 11.55 -19.42 -19.05
N MET A 181 11.20 -18.33 -18.40
CA MET A 181 12.02 -17.12 -18.34
C MET A 181 13.33 -17.38 -17.58
N LEU A 182 13.28 -18.09 -16.44
CA LEU A 182 14.46 -18.44 -15.66
C LEU A 182 15.43 -19.33 -16.44
N GLN A 183 14.93 -20.23 -17.28
CA GLN A 183 15.74 -21.02 -18.21
C GLN A 183 16.41 -20.13 -19.26
N ARG A 184 15.66 -19.18 -19.86
CA ARG A 184 16.20 -18.21 -20.83
C ARG A 184 17.32 -17.35 -20.25
N TYR A 185 17.18 -16.94 -18.98
CA TYR A 185 18.13 -16.11 -18.26
C TYR A 185 19.07 -16.90 -17.33
N ALA A 186 19.26 -18.21 -17.57
CA ALA A 186 20.05 -19.08 -16.71
C ALA A 186 21.49 -18.58 -16.48
N GLN A 187 22.08 -17.88 -17.46
CA GLN A 187 23.44 -17.34 -17.38
C GLN A 187 23.57 -16.06 -16.54
N ARG A 188 22.45 -15.43 -16.13
CA ARG A 188 22.49 -14.24 -15.28
C ARG A 188 22.88 -14.63 -13.86
N GLU A 189 23.91 -13.96 -13.32
CA GLU A 189 24.44 -14.24 -11.97
C GLU A 189 23.41 -13.85 -10.88
N THR A 190 22.68 -12.77 -11.11
CA THR A 190 21.66 -12.27 -10.17
C THR A 190 20.29 -12.27 -10.82
N LYS A 191 19.37 -13.05 -10.25
CA LYS A 191 17.96 -13.18 -10.65
C LYS A 191 17.09 -12.83 -9.46
N ILE A 192 16.15 -11.92 -9.62
CA ILE A 192 15.26 -11.43 -8.56
C ILE A 192 13.82 -11.52 -9.07
N ALA A 193 12.92 -12.11 -8.31
CA ALA A 193 11.49 -11.85 -8.44
C ALA A 193 11.11 -10.72 -7.48
N ALA A 194 10.46 -9.68 -7.99
CA ALA A 194 9.92 -8.58 -7.17
C ALA A 194 8.42 -8.49 -7.46
N VAL A 195 7.61 -9.16 -6.63
CA VAL A 195 6.19 -9.37 -6.91
C VAL A 195 5.29 -8.85 -5.79
N THR A 196 4.10 -8.38 -6.14
CA THR A 196 3.08 -8.06 -5.14
C THR A 196 2.47 -9.34 -4.55
N SER A 197 2.15 -9.33 -3.27
CA SER A 197 1.41 -10.43 -2.62
C SER A 197 -0.07 -10.41 -3.00
N CYS A 198 -0.59 -9.23 -3.34
CA CYS A 198 -2.00 -9.03 -3.67
C CYS A 198 -2.16 -7.75 -4.49
N SER A 199 -2.92 -7.82 -5.57
CA SER A 199 -3.22 -6.67 -6.40
C SER A 199 -4.03 -5.60 -5.66
N ASN A 200 -3.58 -4.35 -5.69
CA ASN A 200 -4.31 -3.21 -5.17
C ASN A 200 -5.47 -2.75 -6.08
N VAL A 201 -5.67 -3.41 -7.21
CA VAL A 201 -6.77 -3.15 -8.16
C VAL A 201 -7.89 -4.16 -8.01
N THR A 202 -7.55 -5.43 -8.00
CA THR A 202 -8.52 -6.52 -8.03
C THR A 202 -8.63 -7.29 -6.70
N GLY A 203 -7.70 -7.10 -5.77
CA GLY A 203 -7.65 -7.88 -4.55
C GLY A 203 -7.17 -9.33 -4.75
N LEU A 204 -6.77 -9.69 -5.97
CA LEU A 204 -6.30 -11.05 -6.27
C LEU A 204 -4.92 -11.29 -5.67
N PHE A 205 -4.76 -12.44 -5.04
CA PHE A 205 -3.49 -12.88 -4.49
C PHE A 205 -2.56 -13.42 -5.58
N THR A 206 -1.26 -13.24 -5.37
CA THR A 206 -0.24 -13.93 -6.15
C THR A 206 0.29 -15.15 -5.37
N PRO A 207 0.78 -16.19 -6.03
CA PRO A 207 1.39 -17.36 -5.39
C PRO A 207 2.86 -17.07 -5.02
N TYR A 208 3.08 -16.05 -4.17
CA TYR A 208 4.43 -15.53 -3.90
C TYR A 208 5.38 -16.55 -3.22
N HIS A 209 4.86 -17.51 -2.46
CA HIS A 209 5.67 -18.58 -1.87
C HIS A 209 6.10 -19.61 -2.92
N GLU A 210 5.22 -19.94 -3.86
CA GLU A 210 5.53 -20.80 -4.99
C GLU A 210 6.51 -20.11 -5.95
N ILE A 211 6.37 -18.80 -6.17
CA ILE A 211 7.35 -17.98 -6.91
C ILE A 211 8.71 -18.04 -6.21
N ALA A 212 8.75 -17.86 -4.87
CA ALA A 212 10.00 -17.97 -4.11
C ALA A 212 10.65 -19.36 -4.30
N GLU A 213 9.88 -20.44 -4.23
CA GLU A 213 10.38 -21.80 -4.43
C GLU A 213 10.99 -21.98 -5.83
N ILE A 214 10.32 -21.49 -6.86
CA ILE A 214 10.84 -21.54 -8.24
C ILE A 214 12.14 -20.74 -8.35
N MET A 215 12.16 -19.50 -7.81
CA MET A 215 13.34 -18.65 -7.83
C MET A 215 14.54 -19.32 -7.14
N HIS A 216 14.35 -19.90 -5.96
CA HIS A 216 15.43 -20.53 -5.19
C HIS A 216 15.96 -21.80 -5.88
N ARG A 217 15.12 -22.57 -6.56
CA ARG A 217 15.59 -23.70 -7.41
C ARG A 217 16.53 -23.24 -8.52
N HIS A 218 16.39 -22.00 -8.99
CA HIS A 218 17.25 -21.36 -9.98
C HIS A 218 18.29 -20.40 -9.37
N SER A 219 18.59 -20.51 -8.08
CA SER A 219 19.52 -19.64 -7.35
C SER A 219 19.19 -18.15 -7.48
N GLY A 220 17.91 -17.83 -7.56
CA GLY A 220 17.37 -16.47 -7.56
C GLY A 220 16.90 -16.03 -6.16
N LEU A 221 16.42 -14.81 -6.06
CA LEU A 221 15.90 -14.18 -4.86
C LEU A 221 14.42 -13.83 -5.07
N CYS A 222 13.64 -13.79 -3.97
CA CYS A 222 12.23 -13.40 -4.01
C CYS A 222 11.95 -12.26 -3.03
N PHE A 223 11.54 -11.11 -3.57
CA PHE A 223 11.11 -9.92 -2.83
C PHE A 223 9.62 -9.72 -2.99
N VAL A 224 8.89 -9.47 -1.89
CA VAL A 224 7.43 -9.42 -1.93
C VAL A 224 6.90 -8.09 -1.38
N ASP A 225 6.07 -7.42 -2.19
CA ASP A 225 5.31 -6.24 -1.82
C ASP A 225 4.00 -6.63 -1.13
N PHE A 226 3.93 -6.40 0.18
CA PHE A 226 2.74 -6.62 0.99
C PHE A 226 1.92 -5.34 1.22
N ALA A 227 2.17 -4.25 0.50
CA ALA A 227 1.51 -2.98 0.76
C ALA A 227 -0.02 -3.05 0.70
N CYS A 228 -0.59 -3.91 -0.14
CA CYS A 228 -2.04 -4.10 -0.22
C CYS A 228 -2.57 -5.02 0.89
N SER A 229 -1.92 -6.14 1.11
CA SER A 229 -2.45 -7.25 1.92
C SER A 229 -2.01 -7.25 3.39
N ALA A 230 -0.89 -6.58 3.74
CA ALA A 230 -0.37 -6.59 5.11
C ALA A 230 -1.39 -6.24 6.21
N PRO A 231 -2.37 -5.33 6.00
CA PRO A 231 -3.40 -5.08 7.01
C PRO A 231 -4.34 -6.26 7.29
N TYR A 232 -4.43 -7.23 6.39
CA TYR A 232 -5.50 -8.22 6.37
C TYR A 232 -5.04 -9.66 6.57
N ILE A 233 -3.82 -10.02 6.13
CA ILE A 233 -3.30 -11.40 6.15
C ILE A 233 -2.11 -11.54 7.09
N ASP A 234 -1.83 -12.78 7.52
CA ASP A 234 -0.56 -13.09 8.17
C ASP A 234 0.57 -13.08 7.13
N ILE A 235 1.70 -12.51 7.53
CA ILE A 235 2.94 -12.55 6.76
C ILE A 235 3.85 -13.57 7.44
N ASN A 236 4.39 -14.51 6.67
CA ASN A 236 5.39 -15.45 7.15
C ASN A 236 6.57 -15.48 6.16
N ILE A 237 7.66 -14.80 6.53
CA ILE A 237 8.84 -14.75 5.67
C ILE A 237 9.67 -16.04 5.72
N ARG A 238 9.45 -16.90 6.73
CA ARG A 238 10.17 -18.17 6.93
C ARG A 238 9.20 -19.33 7.12
N PRO A 239 8.49 -19.77 6.04
CA PRO A 239 7.57 -20.89 6.10
C PRO A 239 8.32 -22.22 6.34
N ALA A 240 7.55 -23.29 6.61
CA ALA A 240 8.12 -24.61 6.90
C ALA A 240 8.94 -25.21 5.74
N ASN A 241 8.58 -24.89 4.48
CA ASN A 241 9.40 -25.22 3.32
C ASN A 241 10.51 -24.16 3.15
N PRO A 242 11.81 -24.53 3.34
CA PRO A 242 12.89 -23.57 3.24
C PRO A 242 13.04 -22.90 1.86
N LEU A 243 12.58 -23.55 0.78
CA LEU A 243 12.61 -22.98 -0.56
C LEU A 243 11.53 -21.90 -0.76
N GLN A 244 10.57 -21.79 0.14
CA GLN A 244 9.49 -20.81 0.08
C GLN A 244 9.76 -19.58 0.95
N HIS A 245 10.96 -19.46 1.55
CA HIS A 245 11.31 -18.26 2.31
C HIS A 245 11.31 -17.01 1.41
N LEU A 246 11.11 -15.84 2.02
CA LEU A 246 11.13 -14.57 1.32
C LEU A 246 12.42 -13.82 1.69
N ASP A 247 13.23 -13.47 0.70
CA ASP A 247 14.53 -12.81 0.92
C ASP A 247 14.36 -11.35 1.35
N ALA A 248 13.27 -10.71 0.92
CA ALA A 248 12.86 -9.39 1.39
C ALA A 248 11.34 -9.21 1.31
N ILE A 249 10.82 -8.43 2.25
CA ILE A 249 9.44 -7.95 2.21
C ILE A 249 9.40 -6.43 2.45
N PHE A 250 8.42 -5.78 1.85
CA PHE A 250 8.18 -4.37 2.10
C PHE A 250 6.68 -4.05 2.10
N PHE A 251 6.29 -3.10 2.93
CA PHE A 251 4.90 -2.67 3.03
C PHE A 251 4.75 -1.24 3.54
N SER A 252 3.54 -0.72 3.41
CA SER A 252 3.14 0.64 3.79
C SER A 252 2.17 0.60 4.97
N PRO A 253 2.63 0.70 6.22
CA PRO A 253 1.77 0.58 7.39
C PRO A 253 0.68 1.65 7.52
N HIS A 254 0.77 2.77 6.78
CA HIS A 254 -0.32 3.76 6.76
C HIS A 254 -1.66 3.19 6.26
N LYS A 255 -1.66 2.00 5.65
CA LYS A 255 -2.86 1.30 5.21
C LYS A 255 -3.55 0.47 6.30
N PHE A 256 -2.87 0.25 7.43
CA PHE A 256 -3.49 -0.41 8.60
C PHE A 256 -4.50 0.52 9.27
N LEU A 257 -5.44 -0.06 10.00
CA LEU A 257 -6.22 0.69 10.97
C LEU A 257 -5.29 1.28 12.04
N GLY A 258 -5.36 2.59 12.28
CA GLY A 258 -4.42 3.34 13.12
C GLY A 258 -3.13 3.74 12.41
N GLY A 259 -2.93 3.33 11.16
CA GLY A 259 -1.68 3.47 10.43
C GLY A 259 -1.32 4.83 9.84
N PRO A 260 -2.23 5.75 9.51
CA PRO A 260 -1.85 7.06 9.00
C PRO A 260 -0.84 7.76 9.91
N GLY A 261 0.24 8.30 9.31
CA GLY A 261 1.37 8.87 10.04
C GLY A 261 2.50 7.88 10.38
N SER A 262 2.41 6.62 9.95
CA SER A 262 3.47 5.61 10.10
C SER A 262 4.56 5.72 9.02
N THR A 263 5.64 4.98 9.22
CA THR A 263 6.76 4.85 8.27
C THR A 263 6.59 3.62 7.37
N GLY A 264 7.26 3.57 6.21
CA GLY A 264 7.41 2.36 5.41
C GLY A 264 8.35 1.36 6.07
N ILE A 265 8.12 0.08 5.87
CA ILE A 265 8.91 -1.01 6.45
C ILE A 265 9.50 -1.87 5.33
N LEU A 266 10.79 -2.16 5.48
CA LEU A 266 11.55 -3.15 4.72
C LEU A 266 12.16 -4.14 5.72
N ILE A 267 12.02 -5.43 5.44
CA ILE A 267 12.70 -6.50 6.18
C ILE A 267 13.36 -7.42 5.15
N PHE A 268 14.63 -7.75 5.35
CA PHE A 268 15.37 -8.58 4.40
C PHE A 268 16.47 -9.41 5.10
N ASP A 269 16.89 -10.52 4.49
CA ASP A 269 17.99 -11.36 4.99
C ASP A 269 19.30 -10.56 4.98
N ALA A 270 19.96 -10.47 6.15
CA ALA A 270 21.22 -9.75 6.33
C ALA A 270 22.33 -10.16 5.35
N LYS A 271 22.25 -11.37 4.78
CA LYS A 271 23.19 -11.85 3.74
C LYS A 271 23.18 -10.98 2.48
N LEU A 272 22.09 -10.26 2.22
CA LEU A 272 21.98 -9.33 1.08
C LEU A 272 22.71 -8.01 1.34
N TYR A 273 23.03 -7.68 2.58
CA TYR A 273 23.72 -6.44 2.92
C TYR A 273 25.25 -6.63 2.82
N LYS A 274 25.86 -5.99 1.80
CA LYS A 274 27.31 -6.07 1.53
C LYS A 274 28.03 -4.74 1.76
N ASN A 275 27.31 -3.69 2.15
CA ASN A 275 27.81 -2.33 2.21
C ASN A 275 28.65 -2.09 3.49
N ARG A 276 29.75 -1.38 3.32
CA ARG A 276 30.56 -0.84 4.43
C ARG A 276 30.10 0.57 4.81
N ILE A 277 29.54 1.29 3.85
CA ILE A 277 29.02 2.65 3.98
C ILE A 277 27.49 2.56 3.95
N PRO A 278 26.77 3.18 4.89
CA PRO A 278 25.31 3.20 4.83
C PRO A 278 24.77 3.98 3.64
N ASP A 279 23.52 3.72 3.27
CA ASP A 279 22.82 4.46 2.20
C ASP A 279 22.74 5.96 2.52
N ASN A 280 22.55 6.31 3.80
CA ASN A 280 22.48 7.68 4.28
C ASN A 280 23.50 7.94 5.39
N PRO A 281 24.80 8.24 5.06
CA PRO A 281 25.78 8.56 6.07
C PRO A 281 25.39 9.82 6.85
N GLY A 282 25.54 9.80 8.17
CA GLY A 282 25.19 10.95 9.00
C GLY A 282 25.36 10.71 10.50
N GLY A 283 24.79 11.59 11.30
CA GLY A 283 24.75 11.43 12.76
C GLY A 283 24.07 10.13 13.14
N GLY A 284 24.56 9.47 14.19
CA GLY A 284 24.06 8.18 14.65
C GLY A 284 24.61 6.96 13.92
N THR A 285 25.32 7.12 12.78
CA THR A 285 25.82 5.99 11.97
C THR A 285 27.30 5.66 12.20
N VAL A 286 28.01 6.47 12.97
CA VAL A 286 29.47 6.36 13.18
C VAL A 286 29.83 6.07 14.63
N ASP A 287 30.82 5.19 14.85
CA ASP A 287 31.45 4.99 16.16
C ASP A 287 32.31 6.21 16.53
N TRP A 288 33.05 6.74 15.57
CA TRP A 288 33.93 7.91 15.78
C TRP A 288 34.26 8.62 14.45
N THR A 289 34.59 9.89 14.59
CA THR A 289 35.18 10.73 13.52
C THR A 289 36.35 11.51 14.08
N ASN A 290 37.25 12.02 13.20
CA ASN A 290 38.34 12.90 13.59
C ASN A 290 38.57 14.03 12.57
N PRO A 291 39.30 15.12 12.94
CA PRO A 291 39.48 16.28 12.06
C PRO A 291 40.37 16.01 10.84
N TRP A 292 41.01 14.87 10.76
CA TRP A 292 41.91 14.49 9.64
C TRP A 292 41.25 13.59 8.62
N GLY A 293 39.89 13.48 8.66
CA GLY A 293 39.09 12.72 7.69
C GLY A 293 38.88 11.26 8.04
N GLY A 294 39.43 10.78 9.17
CA GLY A 294 39.16 9.42 9.66
C GLY A 294 37.78 9.30 10.27
N HIS A 295 37.14 8.16 10.02
CA HIS A 295 35.88 7.79 10.63
C HIS A 295 35.66 6.27 10.58
N LYS A 296 34.78 5.75 11.44
CA LYS A 296 34.34 4.36 11.43
C LYS A 296 32.84 4.30 11.61
N TYR A 297 32.16 3.59 10.72
CA TYR A 297 30.71 3.32 10.83
C TYR A 297 30.43 2.21 11.84
N ILE A 298 29.25 2.27 12.48
CA ILE A 298 28.71 1.24 13.36
C ILE A 298 28.63 -0.10 12.63
N GLU A 299 28.95 -1.21 13.30
CA GLU A 299 28.95 -2.54 12.69
C GLU A 299 27.55 -3.13 12.56
N GLU A 300 26.65 -2.85 13.50
CA GLU A 300 25.27 -3.30 13.47
C GLU A 300 24.51 -2.60 12.32
N ILE A 301 23.85 -3.40 11.44
CA ILE A 301 23.32 -2.93 10.16
C ILE A 301 22.15 -1.95 10.38
N GLU A 302 21.23 -2.27 11.28
CA GLU A 302 20.05 -1.43 11.50
C GLU A 302 20.42 -0.05 12.07
N ALA A 303 21.35 0.00 13.03
CA ALA A 303 21.86 1.25 13.57
C ALA A 303 22.68 2.04 12.54
N ARG A 304 23.46 1.36 11.72
CA ARG A 304 24.24 1.99 10.65
C ARG A 304 23.32 2.61 9.57
N GLU A 305 22.16 2.02 9.29
CA GLU A 305 21.20 2.52 8.31
C GLU A 305 20.20 3.55 8.86
N ASP A 306 20.21 3.78 10.18
CA ASP A 306 19.37 4.78 10.86
C ASP A 306 20.02 6.18 10.88
N GLY A 307 20.60 6.61 9.77
CA GLY A 307 21.28 7.91 9.65
C GLY A 307 20.38 9.11 9.93
N GLY A 308 20.78 9.97 10.88
CA GLY A 308 20.01 11.09 11.39
C GLY A 308 19.10 10.67 12.55
N THR A 309 18.00 11.41 12.78
CA THR A 309 16.97 10.99 13.74
C THR A 309 16.03 10.01 13.03
N PRO A 310 15.99 8.75 13.45
CA PRO A 310 15.11 7.76 12.82
C PRO A 310 13.64 8.09 13.04
N ALA A 311 12.77 7.50 12.23
CA ALA A 311 11.33 7.64 12.35
C ALA A 311 10.76 6.84 13.55
N PHE A 312 11.26 7.10 14.79
CA PHE A 312 10.99 6.26 15.94
C PHE A 312 9.52 6.26 16.36
N LEU A 313 8.86 7.42 16.45
CA LEU A 313 7.42 7.50 16.76
C LEU A 313 6.56 6.83 15.70
N GLN A 314 6.91 7.01 14.43
CA GLN A 314 6.24 6.39 13.29
C GLN A 314 6.40 4.87 13.32
N THR A 315 7.58 4.37 13.72
CA THR A 315 7.84 2.92 13.86
C THR A 315 7.10 2.33 15.08
N MET A 316 7.00 3.07 16.19
CA MET A 316 6.15 2.68 17.32
C MET A 316 4.69 2.56 16.92
N ARG A 317 4.18 3.50 16.11
CA ARG A 317 2.83 3.43 15.53
C ARG A 317 2.65 2.13 14.72
N VAL A 318 3.63 1.74 13.91
CA VAL A 318 3.56 0.47 13.15
C VAL A 318 3.37 -0.71 14.09
N ALA A 319 4.18 -0.79 15.15
CA ALA A 319 4.06 -1.87 16.13
C ALA A 319 2.67 -1.91 16.80
N LEU A 320 2.12 -0.76 17.17
CA LEU A 320 0.77 -0.65 17.74
C LEU A 320 -0.31 -1.11 16.74
N CYS A 321 -0.19 -0.74 15.46
CA CYS A 321 -1.12 -1.18 14.41
C CYS A 321 -1.07 -2.70 14.20
N MET A 322 0.11 -3.31 14.22
CA MET A 322 0.26 -4.76 14.08
C MET A 322 -0.31 -5.52 15.29
N GLN A 323 -0.12 -4.99 16.50
CA GLN A 323 -0.76 -5.52 17.71
C GLN A 323 -2.30 -5.39 17.63
N LEU A 324 -2.83 -4.27 17.15
CA LEU A 324 -4.27 -4.09 16.93
C LEU A 324 -4.82 -5.13 15.93
N LYS A 325 -4.13 -5.34 14.80
CA LYS A 325 -4.48 -6.37 13.82
C LYS A 325 -4.52 -7.76 14.46
N ALA A 326 -3.52 -8.10 15.27
CA ALA A 326 -3.50 -9.38 15.97
C ALA A 326 -4.65 -9.54 16.98
N GLN A 327 -5.04 -8.46 17.67
CA GLN A 327 -6.22 -8.46 18.55
C GLN A 327 -7.53 -8.64 17.77
N MET A 328 -7.63 -8.05 16.57
CA MET A 328 -8.76 -8.28 15.67
C MET A 328 -8.83 -9.74 15.18
N GLY A 329 -7.69 -10.40 15.09
CA GLY A 329 -7.55 -11.78 14.62
C GLY A 329 -7.70 -11.92 13.11
N VAL A 330 -6.64 -12.39 12.43
CA VAL A 330 -6.61 -12.47 10.96
C VAL A 330 -7.73 -13.36 10.41
N ALA A 331 -8.02 -14.48 11.08
CA ALA A 331 -9.15 -15.34 10.67
C ALA A 331 -10.50 -14.59 10.70
N ASN A 332 -10.75 -13.79 11.73
CA ASN A 332 -11.97 -12.98 11.84
C ASN A 332 -11.99 -11.87 10.78
N ILE A 333 -10.83 -11.24 10.50
CA ILE A 333 -10.68 -10.22 9.46
C ILE A 333 -11.09 -10.79 8.11
N LEU A 334 -10.50 -11.93 7.71
CA LEU A 334 -10.77 -12.55 6.41
C LEU A 334 -12.20 -13.06 6.32
N GLN A 335 -12.71 -13.68 7.37
CA GLN A 335 -14.10 -14.15 7.38
C GLN A 335 -15.09 -12.98 7.25
N ARG A 336 -14.83 -11.86 7.96
CA ARG A 336 -15.69 -10.68 7.85
C ARG A 336 -15.61 -10.03 6.47
N GLU A 337 -14.43 -9.99 5.85
CA GLU A 337 -14.30 -9.51 4.48
C GLU A 337 -15.11 -10.36 3.50
N HIS A 338 -15.09 -11.69 3.64
CA HIS A 338 -15.91 -12.58 2.81
C HIS A 338 -17.40 -12.29 2.98
N GLU A 339 -17.90 -12.13 4.23
CA GLU A 339 -19.30 -11.76 4.47
C GLU A 339 -19.68 -10.44 3.77
N LEU A 340 -18.82 -9.45 3.82
CA LEU A 340 -19.05 -8.16 3.16
C LEU A 340 -18.95 -8.27 1.62
N LEU A 341 -18.03 -9.10 1.12
CA LEU A 341 -17.92 -9.37 -0.32
C LEU A 341 -19.16 -10.08 -0.87
N ASP A 342 -19.75 -11.01 -0.14
CA ASP A 342 -20.99 -11.68 -0.55
C ASP A 342 -22.13 -10.67 -0.74
N LEU A 343 -22.29 -9.70 0.18
CA LEU A 343 -23.25 -8.60 0.02
C LEU A 343 -22.99 -7.74 -1.22
N ILE A 344 -21.72 -7.55 -1.59
CA ILE A 344 -21.30 -6.77 -2.75
C ILE A 344 -21.62 -7.55 -4.04
N TRP A 345 -21.20 -8.81 -4.12
CA TRP A 345 -21.42 -9.65 -5.29
C TRP A 345 -22.89 -9.80 -5.62
N ASP A 346 -23.74 -10.11 -4.61
CA ASP A 346 -25.19 -10.27 -4.78
C ASP A 346 -25.88 -9.06 -5.44
N ARG A 347 -25.29 -7.86 -5.30
CA ARG A 347 -25.88 -6.63 -5.87
C ARG A 347 -25.22 -6.23 -7.18
N LEU A 348 -23.89 -6.19 -7.26
CA LEU A 348 -23.18 -5.66 -8.43
C LEU A 348 -23.37 -6.52 -9.68
N GLU A 349 -23.48 -7.84 -9.54
CA GLU A 349 -23.69 -8.76 -10.67
C GLU A 349 -25.04 -8.56 -11.37
N ASN A 350 -25.99 -7.94 -10.69
CA ASN A 350 -27.33 -7.68 -11.24
C ASN A 350 -27.45 -6.31 -11.95
N ILE A 351 -26.36 -5.52 -12.04
CA ILE A 351 -26.34 -4.23 -12.72
C ILE A 351 -25.81 -4.44 -14.14
N SER A 352 -26.70 -4.39 -15.13
CA SER A 352 -26.42 -4.83 -16.50
C SER A 352 -25.38 -4.02 -17.26
N ASN A 353 -25.17 -2.74 -16.91
CA ASN A 353 -24.19 -1.84 -17.52
C ASN A 353 -22.95 -1.60 -16.63
N LEU A 354 -22.74 -2.45 -15.58
CA LEU A 354 -21.59 -2.40 -14.71
C LEU A 354 -20.70 -3.61 -14.97
N HIS A 355 -19.40 -3.37 -15.09
CA HIS A 355 -18.39 -4.41 -15.37
C HIS A 355 -17.35 -4.44 -14.27
N ILE A 356 -17.28 -5.57 -13.54
CA ILE A 356 -16.30 -5.78 -12.48
C ILE A 356 -15.01 -6.32 -13.10
N LEU A 357 -13.87 -5.69 -12.77
CA LEU A 357 -12.56 -6.16 -13.25
C LEU A 357 -12.19 -7.51 -12.61
N ALA A 358 -11.68 -8.43 -13.43
CA ALA A 358 -11.37 -9.80 -13.05
C ALA A 358 -12.57 -10.53 -12.38
N HIS A 359 -13.77 -10.35 -12.94
CA HIS A 359 -15.05 -10.87 -12.42
C HIS A 359 -15.04 -12.38 -12.13
N GLY A 360 -14.32 -13.19 -12.92
CA GLY A 360 -14.24 -14.66 -12.75
C GLY A 360 -13.64 -15.12 -11.42
N HIS A 361 -12.99 -14.24 -10.67
CA HIS A 361 -12.29 -14.60 -9.42
C HIS A 361 -12.95 -13.93 -8.22
N ARG A 362 -13.73 -14.68 -7.46
CA ARG A 362 -14.38 -14.18 -6.23
C ARG A 362 -13.50 -14.30 -4.97
N ASN A 363 -12.53 -15.23 -4.97
CA ASN A 363 -11.58 -15.38 -3.85
C ASN A 363 -10.51 -14.28 -3.94
N ARG A 364 -10.77 -13.16 -3.27
CA ARG A 364 -9.93 -11.95 -3.25
C ARG A 364 -10.07 -11.21 -1.93
N LEU A 365 -9.15 -10.30 -1.65
CA LEU A 365 -9.37 -9.29 -0.59
C LEU A 365 -10.51 -8.33 -0.97
N GLY A 366 -11.02 -7.63 0.01
CA GLY A 366 -12.10 -6.66 -0.12
C GLY A 366 -11.79 -5.46 -1.01
N VAL A 367 -11.29 -5.69 -2.23
CA VAL A 367 -10.95 -4.68 -3.24
C VAL A 367 -11.70 -5.00 -4.53
N ILE A 368 -12.62 -4.13 -4.90
CA ILE A 368 -13.45 -4.26 -6.09
C ILE A 368 -13.25 -3.04 -6.98
N SER A 369 -12.77 -3.27 -8.20
CA SER A 369 -12.68 -2.27 -9.26
C SER A 369 -13.71 -2.57 -10.34
N PHE A 370 -14.40 -1.53 -10.80
CA PHE A 370 -15.44 -1.65 -11.82
C PHE A 370 -15.53 -0.39 -12.67
N TYR A 371 -16.15 -0.52 -13.84
CA TYR A 371 -16.58 0.61 -14.65
C TYR A 371 -18.05 0.46 -15.04
N ILE A 372 -18.68 1.57 -15.42
CA ILE A 372 -20.07 1.62 -15.89
C ILE A 372 -20.04 2.17 -17.31
N ASP A 373 -20.80 1.55 -18.21
CA ASP A 373 -20.87 1.97 -19.61
C ASP A 373 -21.27 3.44 -19.72
N GLY A 374 -20.51 4.20 -20.52
CA GLY A 374 -20.76 5.62 -20.74
C GLY A 374 -20.40 6.56 -19.57
N LEU A 375 -19.97 6.03 -18.43
CA LEU A 375 -19.59 6.84 -17.27
C LEU A 375 -18.07 7.02 -17.17
N HIS A 376 -17.62 8.26 -17.17
CA HIS A 376 -16.23 8.56 -16.80
C HIS A 376 -16.00 8.27 -15.31
N TYR A 377 -14.95 7.50 -14.97
CA TYR A 377 -14.69 7.05 -13.60
C TYR A 377 -14.59 8.18 -12.56
N ASN A 378 -13.95 9.31 -12.88
CA ASN A 378 -13.86 10.44 -11.96
C ASN A 378 -15.20 11.16 -11.77
N LEU A 379 -16.09 11.16 -12.78
CA LEU A 379 -17.44 11.63 -12.60
C LEU A 379 -18.22 10.73 -11.63
N GLY A 380 -18.09 9.42 -11.78
CA GLY A 380 -18.71 8.46 -10.86
C GLY A 380 -18.24 8.65 -9.42
N VAL A 381 -16.92 8.82 -9.21
CA VAL A 381 -16.34 9.11 -7.88
C VAL A 381 -16.92 10.40 -7.31
N ARG A 382 -16.99 11.48 -8.10
CA ARG A 382 -17.51 12.76 -7.63
C ARG A 382 -19.00 12.69 -7.28
N ILE A 383 -19.81 11.99 -8.09
CA ILE A 383 -21.24 11.78 -7.80
C ILE A 383 -21.41 10.97 -6.50
N LEU A 384 -20.66 9.89 -6.31
CA LEU A 384 -20.71 9.09 -5.08
C LEU A 384 -20.33 9.90 -3.84
N ASN A 385 -19.31 10.75 -3.94
CA ASN A 385 -18.92 11.66 -2.88
C ASN A 385 -20.04 12.66 -2.56
N ASP A 386 -20.52 13.40 -3.57
CA ASP A 386 -21.36 14.57 -3.37
C ASP A 386 -22.79 14.19 -2.97
N ARG A 387 -23.36 13.14 -3.56
CA ARG A 387 -24.75 12.72 -3.31
C ARG A 387 -24.89 11.74 -2.15
N PHE A 388 -23.87 10.90 -1.90
CA PHE A 388 -24.00 9.77 -0.97
C PHE A 388 -22.93 9.76 0.12
N GLY A 389 -21.96 10.67 0.10
CA GLY A 389 -20.87 10.72 1.09
C GLY A 389 -19.83 9.60 0.94
N ILE A 390 -19.89 8.80 -0.12
CA ILE A 390 -19.07 7.61 -0.33
C ILE A 390 -17.71 8.00 -0.88
N GLN A 391 -16.64 7.60 -0.17
CA GLN A 391 -15.26 7.89 -0.51
C GLN A 391 -14.64 6.68 -1.22
N VAL A 392 -14.51 6.75 -2.53
CA VAL A 392 -13.86 5.76 -3.39
C VAL A 392 -12.80 6.44 -4.25
N ARG A 393 -12.06 5.67 -5.04
CA ARG A 393 -10.99 6.21 -5.90
C ARG A 393 -11.26 5.94 -7.37
N GLY A 394 -11.02 6.95 -8.22
CA GLY A 394 -11.03 6.84 -9.68
C GLY A 394 -9.63 6.75 -10.29
N GLY A 395 -9.53 6.16 -11.47
CA GLY A 395 -8.32 6.08 -12.27
C GLY A 395 -7.67 4.69 -12.30
N CYS A 396 -6.42 4.61 -12.74
CA CYS A 396 -5.69 3.34 -12.88
C CYS A 396 -5.09 2.83 -11.55
N SER A 397 -5.35 3.49 -10.43
CA SER A 397 -4.90 3.08 -9.07
C SER A 397 -3.39 2.81 -8.96
N CYS A 398 -2.56 3.57 -9.71
CA CYS A 398 -1.11 3.37 -9.81
C CYS A 398 -0.69 1.97 -10.30
N ALA A 399 -1.48 1.35 -11.18
CA ALA A 399 -1.23 0.04 -11.79
C ALA A 399 -1.52 0.08 -13.30
N GLY A 400 -0.86 1.01 -14.01
CA GLY A 400 -1.12 1.26 -15.44
C GLY A 400 -0.86 0.04 -16.33
N THR A 401 0.18 -0.73 -16.05
CA THR A 401 0.48 -1.97 -16.77
C THR A 401 -0.63 -2.98 -16.58
N TYR A 402 -1.06 -3.22 -15.34
CA TYR A 402 -2.18 -4.12 -15.07
C TYR A 402 -3.49 -3.65 -15.73
N GLY A 403 -3.71 -2.33 -15.77
CA GLY A 403 -4.85 -1.74 -16.46
C GLY A 403 -4.90 -2.07 -17.96
N HIS A 404 -3.74 -2.17 -18.63
CA HIS A 404 -3.69 -2.59 -20.03
C HIS A 404 -4.16 -4.04 -20.21
N TYR A 405 -3.77 -4.94 -19.30
CA TYR A 405 -4.26 -6.32 -19.32
C TYR A 405 -5.75 -6.41 -19.00
N LEU A 406 -6.21 -5.71 -17.95
CA LEU A 406 -7.61 -5.77 -17.49
C LEU A 406 -8.62 -5.16 -18.47
N LEU A 407 -8.20 -4.16 -19.24
CA LEU A 407 -9.04 -3.45 -20.22
C LEU A 407 -8.70 -3.83 -21.68
N GLU A 408 -7.85 -4.85 -21.87
CA GLU A 408 -7.43 -5.36 -23.19
C GLU A 408 -6.95 -4.25 -24.14
N VAL A 409 -6.19 -3.27 -23.59
CA VAL A 409 -5.72 -2.12 -24.36
C VAL A 409 -4.61 -2.54 -25.32
N SER A 410 -4.87 -2.45 -26.62
CA SER A 410 -3.87 -2.76 -27.65
C SER A 410 -2.72 -1.74 -27.63
N ARG A 411 -1.57 -2.12 -28.20
CA ARG A 411 -0.39 -1.22 -28.29
C ARG A 411 -0.70 0.05 -29.10
N GLU A 412 -1.47 -0.07 -30.19
CA GLU A 412 -1.88 1.04 -31.04
C GLU A 412 -2.79 2.01 -30.26
N HIS A 413 -3.76 1.47 -29.51
CA HIS A 413 -4.63 2.26 -28.66
C HIS A 413 -3.85 2.94 -27.53
N SER A 414 -2.95 2.22 -26.85
CA SER A 414 -2.06 2.77 -25.82
C SER A 414 -1.22 3.95 -26.36
N ASN A 415 -0.66 3.83 -27.56
CA ASN A 415 0.09 4.93 -28.21
C ASN A 415 -0.80 6.14 -28.49
N SER A 416 -2.04 5.94 -28.95
CA SER A 416 -3.00 7.02 -29.16
C SER A 416 -3.30 7.79 -27.87
N ILE A 417 -3.61 7.04 -26.78
CA ILE A 417 -3.85 7.60 -25.44
C ILE A 417 -2.61 8.38 -24.95
N THR A 418 -1.43 7.79 -25.05
CA THR A 418 -0.17 8.42 -24.61
C THR A 418 0.10 9.73 -25.37
N ASN A 419 -0.16 9.76 -26.67
CA ASN A 419 -0.03 10.99 -27.46
C ASN A 419 -0.97 12.08 -26.95
N LYS A 420 -2.24 11.78 -26.67
CA LYS A 420 -3.17 12.76 -26.10
C LYS A 420 -2.69 13.29 -24.74
N ILE A 421 -2.26 12.38 -23.86
CA ILE A 421 -1.70 12.73 -22.54
C ILE A 421 -0.51 13.68 -22.67
N ASN A 422 0.40 13.43 -23.61
CA ASN A 422 1.57 14.28 -23.87
C ASN A 422 1.20 15.69 -24.35
N PHE A 423 0.03 15.86 -24.95
CA PHE A 423 -0.54 17.17 -25.31
C PHE A 423 -1.44 17.76 -24.21
N GLY A 424 -1.51 17.14 -23.01
CA GLY A 424 -2.32 17.61 -21.89
C GLY A 424 -3.79 17.27 -21.98
N ASP A 425 -4.19 16.37 -22.87
CA ASP A 425 -5.56 15.86 -22.97
C ASP A 425 -5.66 14.50 -22.25
N LEU A 426 -6.33 14.50 -21.10
CA LEU A 426 -6.50 13.33 -20.25
C LEU A 426 -7.87 12.66 -20.45
N SER A 427 -8.68 13.09 -21.40
CA SER A 427 -10.07 12.64 -21.59
C SER A 427 -10.21 11.13 -21.88
N GLU A 428 -9.22 10.55 -22.58
CA GLU A 428 -9.20 9.12 -22.92
C GLU A 428 -8.30 8.29 -22.00
N LYS A 429 -7.80 8.89 -20.90
CA LYS A 429 -6.98 8.16 -19.93
C LYS A 429 -7.81 7.04 -19.31
N PRO A 430 -7.41 5.76 -19.48
CA PRO A 430 -8.19 4.64 -18.97
C PRO A 430 -8.21 4.61 -17.45
N GLY A 431 -9.29 4.12 -16.88
CA GLY A 431 -9.46 4.01 -15.46
C GLY A 431 -10.77 3.33 -15.08
N TRP A 432 -10.93 3.12 -13.81
CA TRP A 432 -12.08 2.49 -13.18
C TRP A 432 -12.42 3.19 -11.86
N ILE A 433 -13.53 2.85 -11.26
CA ILE A 433 -13.85 3.17 -9.88
C ILE A 433 -13.38 2.00 -9.02
N ARG A 434 -12.51 2.26 -8.04
CA ARG A 434 -12.07 1.26 -7.07
C ARG A 434 -12.71 1.53 -5.72
N MET A 435 -13.42 0.54 -5.23
CA MET A 435 -13.94 0.46 -3.87
C MET A 435 -13.08 -0.53 -3.09
N SER A 436 -12.77 -0.23 -1.84
CA SER A 436 -12.17 -1.20 -0.91
C SER A 436 -12.82 -1.12 0.46
N ILE A 437 -13.10 -2.29 1.02
CA ILE A 437 -13.79 -2.48 2.29
C ILE A 437 -12.80 -2.81 3.40
N HIS A 438 -13.30 -2.78 4.64
CA HIS A 438 -12.53 -3.17 5.83
C HIS A 438 -13.49 -3.86 6.82
N PRO A 439 -13.03 -4.82 7.63
CA PRO A 439 -13.87 -5.57 8.58
C PRO A 439 -14.65 -4.71 9.58
N VAL A 440 -14.18 -3.49 9.87
CA VAL A 440 -14.90 -2.55 10.77
C VAL A 440 -16.12 -1.89 10.12
N MET A 441 -16.33 -2.06 8.81
CA MET A 441 -17.53 -1.53 8.15
C MET A 441 -18.77 -2.35 8.55
N THR A 442 -19.90 -1.65 8.64
CA THR A 442 -21.19 -2.28 8.92
C THR A 442 -21.83 -2.81 7.65
N ASP A 443 -22.70 -3.80 7.78
CA ASP A 443 -23.55 -4.27 6.67
C ASP A 443 -24.39 -3.12 6.09
N ALA A 444 -24.87 -2.23 6.95
CA ALA A 444 -25.65 -1.06 6.54
C ALA A 444 -24.86 -0.12 5.64
N GLU A 445 -23.57 0.13 5.96
CA GLU A 445 -22.71 0.95 5.10
C GLU A 445 -22.46 0.29 3.74
N VAL A 446 -22.19 -1.02 3.72
CA VAL A 446 -21.98 -1.74 2.46
C VAL A 446 -23.26 -1.75 1.62
N ARG A 447 -24.44 -1.98 2.23
CA ARG A 447 -25.72 -1.88 1.51
C ARG A 447 -25.96 -0.48 0.97
N HIS A 448 -25.67 0.57 1.74
CA HIS A 448 -25.78 1.96 1.27
C HIS A 448 -24.86 2.22 0.06
N ILE A 449 -23.62 1.68 0.06
CA ILE A 449 -22.72 1.79 -1.09
C ILE A 449 -23.32 1.06 -2.30
N MET A 450 -23.88 -0.14 -2.12
CA MET A 450 -24.49 -0.91 -3.21
C MET A 450 -25.70 -0.21 -3.81
N ASP A 451 -26.57 0.34 -2.96
CA ASP A 451 -27.74 1.11 -3.42
C ASP A 451 -27.30 2.36 -4.21
N ALA A 452 -26.29 3.08 -3.71
CA ALA A 452 -25.74 4.26 -4.38
C ALA A 452 -25.10 3.92 -5.74
N ILE A 453 -24.35 2.80 -5.85
CA ILE A 453 -23.79 2.36 -7.13
C ILE A 453 -24.90 1.95 -8.10
N THR A 454 -25.97 1.31 -7.62
CA THR A 454 -27.14 0.96 -8.45
C THR A 454 -27.82 2.22 -9.00
N GLU A 455 -28.03 3.21 -8.15
CA GLU A 455 -28.60 4.51 -8.56
C GLU A 455 -27.66 5.26 -9.51
N LEU A 456 -26.34 5.23 -9.26
CA LEU A 456 -25.33 5.83 -10.14
C LEU A 456 -25.42 5.20 -11.56
N ALA A 457 -25.47 3.87 -11.63
CA ALA A 457 -25.55 3.15 -12.89
C ALA A 457 -26.81 3.51 -13.70
N ALA A 458 -27.92 3.78 -13.01
CA ALA A 458 -29.18 4.16 -13.64
C ALA A 458 -29.29 5.65 -14.03
N ASN A 459 -28.59 6.55 -13.31
CA ASN A 459 -28.86 7.99 -13.40
C ASN A 459 -27.64 8.84 -13.81
N HIS A 460 -26.47 8.26 -14.04
CA HIS A 460 -25.22 8.99 -14.26
C HIS A 460 -25.27 10.02 -15.41
N GLU A 461 -26.01 9.72 -16.50
CA GLU A 461 -26.15 10.65 -17.60
C GLU A 461 -26.92 11.94 -17.20
N THR A 462 -27.93 11.79 -16.36
CA THR A 462 -28.73 12.93 -15.87
C THR A 462 -27.93 13.71 -14.83
N TRP A 463 -27.35 13.03 -13.84
CA TRP A 463 -26.60 13.66 -12.77
C TRP A 463 -25.28 14.29 -13.25
N GLY A 464 -24.67 13.70 -14.30
CA GLY A 464 -23.45 14.24 -14.90
C GLY A 464 -23.59 15.65 -15.45
N ARG A 465 -24.82 16.11 -15.76
CA ARG A 465 -25.09 17.48 -16.25
C ARG A 465 -24.84 18.55 -15.20
N ASP A 466 -24.80 18.17 -13.93
CA ASP A 466 -24.50 19.09 -12.83
C ASP A 466 -22.99 19.38 -12.70
N TYR A 467 -22.14 18.70 -13.49
CA TYR A 467 -20.68 18.78 -13.39
C TYR A 467 -20.05 19.35 -14.65
N LEU A 468 -18.91 19.99 -14.47
CA LEU A 468 -18.02 20.47 -15.52
C LEU A 468 -16.77 19.62 -15.51
N TYR A 469 -16.35 19.17 -16.69
CA TYR A 469 -15.11 18.39 -16.86
C TYR A 469 -13.95 19.29 -17.26
N ASN A 470 -12.81 19.09 -16.61
CA ASN A 470 -11.55 19.69 -17.01
C ASN A 470 -10.63 18.61 -17.62
N VAL A 471 -10.43 18.70 -18.93
CA VAL A 471 -9.63 17.74 -19.71
C VAL A 471 -8.15 17.71 -19.31
N HIS A 472 -7.61 18.83 -18.78
CA HIS A 472 -6.19 18.93 -18.39
C HIS A 472 -5.89 18.38 -17.00
N THR A 473 -6.84 18.47 -16.06
CA THR A 473 -6.69 17.89 -14.72
C THR A 473 -7.38 16.54 -14.57
N ASN A 474 -8.21 16.17 -15.56
CA ASN A 474 -9.03 14.97 -15.53
C ASN A 474 -10.04 14.95 -14.37
N GLU A 475 -10.54 16.11 -13.98
CA GLU A 475 -11.42 16.29 -12.82
C GLU A 475 -12.80 16.78 -13.22
N PHE A 476 -13.77 16.43 -12.40
CA PHE A 476 -15.13 16.93 -12.49
C PHE A 476 -15.43 17.84 -11.30
N GLN A 477 -15.99 19.01 -11.58
CA GLN A 477 -16.37 20.00 -10.58
C GLN A 477 -17.86 20.29 -10.73
N HIS A 478 -18.58 20.30 -9.60
CA HIS A 478 -19.99 20.69 -9.61
C HIS A 478 -20.14 22.14 -10.06
N ARG A 479 -21.18 22.44 -10.84
CA ARG A 479 -21.40 23.80 -11.41
C ARG A 479 -21.59 24.87 -10.34
N GLU A 480 -22.13 24.48 -9.20
CA GLU A 480 -22.26 25.32 -7.98
C GLU A 480 -21.07 25.07 -7.05
N ASN A 481 -19.85 25.17 -7.58
CA ASN A 481 -18.65 24.99 -6.76
C ASN A 481 -18.60 26.09 -5.68
N GLN A 482 -18.56 25.66 -4.42
CA GLN A 482 -18.57 26.53 -3.25
C GLN A 482 -17.21 26.58 -2.55
N HIS A 483 -16.13 26.01 -3.15
CA HIS A 483 -14.78 25.92 -2.55
C HIS A 483 -14.75 25.33 -1.13
N LEU A 484 -15.67 24.39 -0.83
CA LEU A 484 -15.90 23.86 0.50
C LEU A 484 -14.67 23.16 1.10
N GLU A 485 -13.89 22.48 0.25
CA GLU A 485 -12.65 21.81 0.65
C GLU A 485 -11.57 22.83 1.04
N GLU A 486 -11.46 23.95 0.31
CA GLU A 486 -10.51 25.02 0.59
C GLU A 486 -10.84 25.71 1.92
N GLU A 487 -12.12 26.07 2.14
CA GLU A 487 -12.59 26.66 3.40
C GLU A 487 -12.31 25.74 4.60
N LEU A 488 -12.56 24.43 4.47
CA LEU A 488 -12.30 23.44 5.50
C LEU A 488 -10.80 23.39 5.86
N VAL A 489 -9.92 23.40 4.87
CA VAL A 489 -8.46 23.37 5.08
C VAL A 489 -7.98 24.67 5.76
N GLU A 490 -8.44 25.82 5.31
CA GLU A 490 -8.11 27.11 5.94
C GLU A 490 -8.57 27.16 7.41
N GLU A 491 -9.76 26.62 7.71
CA GLU A 491 -10.23 26.50 9.09
C GLU A 491 -9.25 25.69 9.95
N TRP A 492 -8.71 24.57 9.46
CA TRP A 492 -7.78 23.74 10.23
C TRP A 492 -6.53 24.50 10.64
N TYR A 493 -5.91 25.24 9.72
CA TYR A 493 -4.70 26.01 10.00
C TYR A 493 -4.98 27.24 10.87
N SER A 494 -6.17 27.82 10.80
CA SER A 494 -6.55 28.96 11.63
C SER A 494 -6.80 28.60 13.13
N LYS A 495 -7.06 27.32 13.43
CA LYS A 495 -7.38 26.87 14.80
C LYS A 495 -6.28 27.11 15.82
N LEU A 496 -5.01 27.10 15.42
CA LEU A 496 -3.90 27.38 16.33
C LEU A 496 -3.94 28.83 16.80
N ASN A 497 -4.22 29.78 15.91
CA ASN A 497 -4.35 31.21 16.22
C ASN A 497 -5.56 31.45 17.13
N GLN A 498 -6.70 30.79 16.88
CA GLN A 498 -7.94 30.93 17.67
C GLN A 498 -7.79 30.43 19.12
N ARG A 499 -6.88 29.48 19.38
CA ARG A 499 -6.60 28.97 20.73
C ARG A 499 -5.75 29.91 21.58
N GLY A 500 -5.39 31.08 21.05
CA GLY A 500 -4.61 32.09 21.79
C GLY A 500 -3.20 31.63 22.18
N LEU A 501 -2.65 30.68 21.44
CA LEU A 501 -1.34 30.09 21.70
C LEU A 501 -0.21 30.78 20.92
N ILE A 502 -0.56 31.74 20.05
CA ILE A 502 0.36 32.63 19.32
C ILE A 502 -0.18 34.07 19.41
#